data_99a166a6ffbcf0f60abcde96611c9b22
#
_entry.id   99a166a6ffbcf0f60abcde96611c9b22
#
_cell.length_a   1.000
_cell.length_b   1.000
_cell.length_c   1.000
_cell.angle_alpha   90.00
_cell.angle_beta   90.00
_cell.angle_gamma   90.00
#
_symmetry.space_group_name_H-M   'P 1'
#
loop_
_entity.id
_entity.type
_entity.pdbx_description
1 polymer ?
#
loop_
_entity_poly.entity_id
_entity_poly.type
_entity_poly.pdbx_seq_one_letter_code
_entity_poly.pdbx_strand_id
1 'polypeptide(L)'
;MAVCGVLRADTYYLTIAGLGGEQEYEQRFSGWASEIDKILKGEPGAKVTTLSGAQATRANIESRLNELAKQAKADDSVVLFLIGHGSFDESDYKFNIPGPDLTATELASLLDKIPAHELVINMTSASGGSIPVLQKPKRVVITATKSGTETNATVFARYFIEALRDPATDTDKNEVITALEAFRYAEAKTAKFFEDLKRLATEHALLEDVGKGEGVKAPSVENGEGLTAGRFALLHTGSAQALAKDPEKQKLLKQKEEIEQAIDELKYRKASMAVAEYRQQLSKYLVDLAKTQEALDK
;
A
#
# COMPACT_ATOMS: atom_id res chain seq x y z
N MET A 1 -10.60 -16.16 -35.72
CA MET A 1 -10.95 -16.13 -34.29
C MET A 1 -9.97 -15.18 -33.59
N ALA A 2 -10.43 -14.01 -33.17
CA ALA A 2 -9.63 -13.12 -32.38
C ALA A 2 -9.56 -13.69 -30.96
N VAL A 3 -8.37 -14.11 -30.53
CA VAL A 3 -8.10 -14.44 -29.14
C VAL A 3 -8.21 -13.11 -28.40
N CYS A 4 -9.35 -12.88 -27.74
CA CYS A 4 -9.52 -11.79 -26.81
C CYS A 4 -8.63 -12.14 -25.61
N GLY A 5 -7.37 -11.71 -25.65
CA GLY A 5 -6.47 -11.83 -24.51
C GLY A 5 -7.11 -11.07 -23.35
N VAL A 6 -7.42 -11.77 -22.28
CA VAL A 6 -7.81 -11.15 -21.01
C VAL A 6 -6.62 -10.26 -20.61
N LEU A 7 -6.78 -8.95 -20.75
CA LEU A 7 -5.79 -7.97 -20.30
C LEU A 7 -5.73 -8.11 -18.77
N ARG A 8 -4.64 -8.69 -18.30
CA ARG A 8 -4.33 -8.77 -16.86
C ARG A 8 -3.98 -7.37 -16.38
N ALA A 9 -4.52 -6.97 -15.24
CA ALA A 9 -4.02 -5.82 -14.49
C ALA A 9 -2.61 -6.15 -13.96
N ASP A 10 -1.64 -5.31 -14.27
CA ASP A 10 -0.27 -5.45 -13.78
C ASP A 10 -0.10 -4.68 -12.46
N THR A 11 0.74 -5.19 -11.56
CA THR A 11 1.13 -4.45 -10.36
C THR A 11 2.60 -4.06 -10.46
N TYR A 12 2.83 -2.75 -10.39
CA TYR A 12 4.16 -2.15 -10.42
C TYR A 12 4.55 -1.74 -9.01
N TYR A 13 5.69 -2.20 -8.55
CA TYR A 13 6.26 -1.84 -7.26
C TYR A 13 7.52 -1.02 -7.47
N LEU A 14 7.56 0.17 -6.88
CA LEU A 14 8.73 1.03 -6.85
C LEU A 14 9.13 1.28 -5.40
N THR A 15 10.27 0.75 -5.00
CA THR A 15 10.86 1.00 -3.68
C THR A 15 12.00 1.99 -3.80
N ILE A 16 11.98 3.05 -3.01
CA ILE A 16 13.03 4.08 -2.99
C ILE A 16 13.59 4.16 -1.57
N ALA A 17 14.86 3.82 -1.41
CA ALA A 17 15.62 4.05 -0.18
C ALA A 17 16.42 5.34 -0.33
N GLY A 18 15.99 6.39 0.37
CA GLY A 18 16.62 7.69 0.36
C GLY A 18 17.96 7.75 1.09
N LEU A 19 18.49 8.94 1.26
CA LEU A 19 19.75 9.21 1.92
C LEU A 19 19.67 8.89 3.41
N GLY A 20 20.62 8.10 3.94
CA GLY A 20 20.72 7.81 5.37
C GLY A 20 21.48 8.87 6.14
N GLY A 21 22.43 9.53 5.48
CA GLY A 21 23.31 10.53 6.13
C GLY A 21 24.41 9.88 6.96
N GLU A 22 24.07 8.93 7.82
CA GLU A 22 25.00 8.13 8.60
C GLU A 22 25.05 6.69 8.11
N GLN A 23 26.20 6.02 8.26
CA GLN A 23 26.41 4.65 7.75
C GLN A 23 25.37 3.65 8.28
N GLU A 24 24.95 3.79 9.54
CA GLU A 24 23.94 2.91 10.14
C GLU A 24 22.59 3.02 9.41
N TYR A 25 22.15 4.25 9.12
CA TYR A 25 20.88 4.46 8.38
C TYR A 25 21.00 4.04 6.93
N GLU A 26 22.13 4.29 6.26
CA GLU A 26 22.36 3.80 4.88
C GLU A 26 22.23 2.29 4.78
N GLN A 27 22.85 1.56 5.70
CA GLN A 27 22.75 0.10 5.75
C GLN A 27 21.34 -0.36 6.07
N ARG A 28 20.67 0.32 7.01
CA ARG A 28 19.29 -0.01 7.41
C ARG A 28 18.30 0.20 6.27
N PHE A 29 18.33 1.36 5.62
CA PHE A 29 17.40 1.69 4.53
C PHE A 29 17.63 0.81 3.30
N SER A 30 18.88 0.60 2.92
CA SER A 30 19.24 -0.33 1.83
C SER A 30 18.84 -1.78 2.16
N GLY A 31 19.01 -2.19 3.40
CA GLY A 31 18.60 -3.50 3.88
C GLY A 31 17.09 -3.70 3.78
N TRP A 32 16.30 -2.74 4.25
CA TRP A 32 14.84 -2.75 4.16
C TRP A 32 14.35 -2.75 2.71
N ALA A 33 14.94 -1.92 1.85
CA ALA A 33 14.58 -1.91 0.43
C ALA A 33 14.89 -3.24 -0.26
N SER A 34 16.03 -3.85 0.06
CA SER A 34 16.38 -5.17 -0.45
C SER A 34 15.43 -6.27 0.04
N GLU A 35 14.94 -6.16 1.27
CA GLU A 35 13.98 -7.10 1.84
C GLU A 35 12.61 -7.00 1.16
N ILE A 36 12.09 -5.78 0.96
CA ILE A 36 10.87 -5.53 0.18
C ILE A 36 11.03 -6.09 -1.25
N ASP A 37 12.13 -5.78 -1.93
CA ASP A 37 12.44 -6.27 -3.28
C ASP A 37 12.36 -7.81 -3.35
N LYS A 38 12.97 -8.50 -2.38
CA LYS A 38 12.96 -9.95 -2.30
C LYS A 38 11.56 -10.52 -2.09
N ILE A 39 10.76 -9.92 -1.20
CA ILE A 39 9.38 -10.35 -0.93
C ILE A 39 8.54 -10.18 -2.19
N LEU A 40 8.56 -9.00 -2.79
CA LEU A 40 7.71 -8.64 -3.92
C LEU A 40 8.08 -9.37 -5.21
N LYS A 41 9.34 -9.75 -5.41
CA LYS A 41 9.75 -10.63 -6.52
C LYS A 41 9.18 -12.05 -6.40
N GLY A 42 8.72 -12.44 -5.24
CA GLY A 42 7.96 -13.68 -5.04
C GLY A 42 6.52 -13.60 -5.52
N GLU A 43 5.98 -12.39 -5.68
CA GLU A 43 4.61 -12.16 -6.10
C GLU A 43 4.45 -12.44 -7.61
N PRO A 44 3.50 -13.28 -8.01
CA PRO A 44 3.30 -13.64 -9.41
C PRO A 44 2.91 -12.44 -10.28
N GLY A 45 3.74 -12.15 -11.28
CA GLY A 45 3.50 -11.06 -12.24
C GLY A 45 3.83 -9.66 -11.73
N ALA A 46 4.44 -9.55 -10.54
CA ALA A 46 4.93 -8.29 -10.02
C ALA A 46 6.04 -7.71 -10.90
N LYS A 47 5.99 -6.42 -11.14
CA LYS A 47 7.02 -5.64 -11.82
C LYS A 47 7.74 -4.79 -10.78
N VAL A 48 8.82 -5.32 -10.24
CA VAL A 48 9.53 -4.74 -9.09
C VAL A 48 10.73 -3.93 -9.53
N THR A 49 10.84 -2.70 -9.06
CA THR A 49 11.98 -1.82 -9.22
C THR A 49 12.40 -1.27 -7.86
N THR A 50 13.70 -1.29 -7.59
CA THR A 50 14.27 -0.76 -6.35
C THR A 50 15.37 0.24 -6.68
N LEU A 51 15.27 1.44 -6.12
CA LEU A 51 16.28 2.49 -6.18
C LEU A 51 16.86 2.70 -4.77
N SER A 52 18.15 2.50 -4.60
CA SER A 52 18.83 2.69 -3.32
C SER A 52 20.26 3.24 -3.52
N GLY A 53 20.83 3.84 -2.47
CA GLY A 53 22.14 4.46 -2.51
C GLY A 53 22.27 5.44 -3.68
N ALA A 54 23.34 5.35 -4.46
CA ALA A 54 23.60 6.25 -5.58
C ALA A 54 22.53 6.20 -6.70
N GLN A 55 21.63 5.21 -6.70
CA GLN A 55 20.54 5.11 -7.68
C GLN A 55 19.28 5.89 -7.26
N ALA A 56 19.12 6.22 -5.99
CA ALA A 56 17.93 6.90 -5.47
C ALA A 56 17.95 8.42 -5.74
N THR A 57 18.46 8.84 -6.90
CA THR A 57 18.51 10.25 -7.29
C THR A 57 17.18 10.74 -7.84
N ARG A 58 16.94 12.06 -7.73
CA ARG A 58 15.76 12.72 -8.33
C ARG A 58 15.57 12.31 -9.79
N ALA A 59 16.61 12.38 -10.61
CA ALA A 59 16.54 12.05 -12.03
C ALA A 59 16.08 10.60 -12.29
N ASN A 60 16.56 9.65 -11.52
CA ASN A 60 16.15 8.25 -11.65
C ASN A 60 14.70 8.05 -11.20
N ILE A 61 14.28 8.70 -10.10
CA ILE A 61 12.91 8.65 -9.61
C ILE A 61 11.94 9.22 -10.65
N GLU A 62 12.23 10.41 -11.16
CA GLU A 62 11.43 11.07 -12.21
C GLU A 62 11.35 10.22 -13.47
N SER A 63 12.48 9.62 -13.92
CA SER A 63 12.52 8.73 -15.07
C SER A 63 11.58 7.53 -14.86
N ARG A 64 11.65 6.86 -13.71
CA ARG A 64 10.81 5.69 -13.43
C ARG A 64 9.34 6.02 -13.30
N LEU A 65 8.97 7.11 -12.64
CA LEU A 65 7.57 7.54 -12.55
C LEU A 65 7.02 7.97 -13.93
N ASN A 66 7.81 8.65 -14.75
CA ASN A 66 7.42 8.97 -16.12
C ASN A 66 7.32 7.74 -17.04
N GLU A 67 8.11 6.70 -16.82
CA GLU A 67 7.95 5.41 -17.50
C GLU A 67 6.66 4.72 -17.07
N LEU A 68 6.34 4.69 -15.78
CA LEU A 68 5.07 4.16 -15.26
C LEU A 68 3.87 4.90 -15.82
N ALA A 69 3.94 6.23 -15.94
CA ALA A 69 2.88 7.03 -16.56
C ALA A 69 2.60 6.66 -18.03
N LYS A 70 3.59 6.10 -18.73
CA LYS A 70 3.44 5.64 -20.12
C LYS A 70 3.01 4.18 -20.24
N GLN A 71 3.38 3.33 -19.27
CA GLN A 71 3.20 1.89 -19.35
C GLN A 71 1.94 1.40 -18.62
N ALA A 72 1.62 2.02 -17.47
CA ALA A 72 0.49 1.61 -16.66
C ALA A 72 -0.84 2.00 -17.30
N LYS A 73 -1.83 1.14 -17.11
CA LYS A 73 -3.22 1.31 -17.57
C LYS A 73 -4.13 1.62 -16.38
N ALA A 74 -5.37 1.99 -16.66
CA ALA A 74 -6.33 2.38 -15.63
C ALA A 74 -6.67 1.28 -14.62
N ASP A 75 -6.60 0.00 -15.05
CA ASP A 75 -6.88 -1.14 -14.20
C ASP A 75 -5.63 -1.69 -13.49
N ASP A 76 -4.44 -1.15 -13.80
CA ASP A 76 -3.20 -1.54 -13.15
C ASP A 76 -3.08 -0.90 -11.75
N SER A 77 -2.14 -1.41 -10.97
CA SER A 77 -1.80 -0.87 -9.64
C SER A 77 -0.34 -0.42 -9.61
N VAL A 78 -0.08 0.70 -8.95
CA VAL A 78 1.27 1.22 -8.69
C VAL A 78 1.44 1.40 -7.18
N VAL A 79 2.43 0.73 -6.63
CA VAL A 79 2.80 0.79 -5.21
C VAL A 79 4.15 1.47 -5.07
N LEU A 80 4.19 2.57 -4.35
CA LEU A 80 5.41 3.33 -4.05
C LEU A 80 5.77 3.21 -2.57
N PHE A 81 6.96 2.68 -2.30
CA PHE A 81 7.54 2.64 -0.96
C PHE A 81 8.63 3.71 -0.84
N LEU A 82 8.49 4.62 0.11
CA LEU A 82 9.51 5.59 0.47
C LEU A 82 10.11 5.21 1.83
N ILE A 83 11.40 4.91 1.85
CA ILE A 83 12.17 4.53 3.04
C ILE A 83 13.29 5.55 3.21
N GLY A 84 13.41 6.15 4.38
CA GLY A 84 14.47 7.12 4.60
C GLY A 84 14.12 8.17 5.63
N HIS A 85 14.81 9.28 5.50
CA HIS A 85 14.47 10.51 6.21
C HIS A 85 13.61 11.42 5.36
N GLY A 86 12.78 12.19 6.02
CA GLY A 86 12.03 13.28 5.43
C GLY A 86 12.10 14.51 6.33
N SER A 87 11.89 15.65 5.74
CA SER A 87 11.82 16.93 6.43
C SER A 87 10.57 17.71 6.02
N PHE A 88 10.20 18.70 6.82
CA PHE A 88 9.06 19.57 6.54
C PHE A 88 9.43 20.99 6.91
N ASP A 89 9.26 21.93 6.00
CA ASP A 89 9.65 23.33 6.16
C ASP A 89 8.46 24.27 6.40
N GLU A 90 7.37 23.75 6.99
CA GLU A 90 6.09 24.43 7.22
C GLU A 90 5.25 24.65 5.94
N SER A 91 5.80 24.43 4.75
CA SER A 91 5.11 24.58 3.47
C SER A 91 4.99 23.27 2.68
N ASP A 92 6.06 22.48 2.62
CA ASP A 92 6.08 21.23 1.88
C ASP A 92 6.92 20.16 2.58
N TYR A 93 6.52 18.91 2.40
CA TYR A 93 7.32 17.77 2.80
C TYR A 93 8.41 17.51 1.75
N LYS A 94 9.59 17.11 2.21
CA LYS A 94 10.74 16.75 1.37
C LYS A 94 11.25 15.37 1.72
N PHE A 95 11.37 14.51 0.74
CA PHE A 95 12.02 13.22 0.85
C PHE A 95 13.52 13.40 0.61
N ASN A 96 14.34 13.06 1.60
CA ASN A 96 15.79 13.25 1.55
C ASN A 96 16.46 12.17 0.69
N ILE A 97 17.04 12.57 -0.43
CA ILE A 97 17.68 11.70 -1.43
C ILE A 97 19.06 12.23 -1.82
N PRO A 98 19.92 11.42 -2.45
CA PRO A 98 21.18 11.92 -2.99
C PRO A 98 20.96 13.05 -4.02
N GLY A 99 21.54 14.22 -3.75
CA GLY A 99 21.34 15.44 -4.52
C GLY A 99 20.21 16.31 -3.96
N PRO A 100 19.49 17.04 -4.80
CA PRO A 100 18.34 17.84 -4.35
C PRO A 100 17.18 16.95 -3.90
N ASP A 101 16.61 17.23 -2.75
CA ASP A 101 15.45 16.50 -2.21
C ASP A 101 14.24 16.56 -3.14
N LEU A 102 13.38 15.55 -3.03
CA LEU A 102 12.11 15.48 -3.79
C LEU A 102 10.97 15.97 -2.89
N THR A 103 10.27 17.02 -3.30
CA THR A 103 9.13 17.54 -2.53
C THR A 103 7.86 16.70 -2.75
N ALA A 104 6.90 16.77 -1.80
CA ALA A 104 5.60 16.14 -1.97
C ALA A 104 4.84 16.71 -3.16
N THR A 105 4.96 18.01 -3.41
CA THR A 105 4.34 18.69 -4.57
C THR A 105 4.88 18.14 -5.89
N GLU A 106 6.19 17.97 -6.02
CA GLU A 106 6.80 17.38 -7.22
C GLU A 106 6.40 15.90 -7.37
N LEU A 107 6.43 15.14 -6.30
CA LEU A 107 6.01 13.73 -6.29
C LEU A 107 4.54 13.59 -6.71
N ALA A 108 3.63 14.40 -6.16
CA ALA A 108 2.22 14.42 -6.55
C ALA A 108 2.05 14.71 -8.05
N SER A 109 2.79 15.68 -8.58
CA SER A 109 2.76 16.05 -9.99
C SER A 109 3.24 14.92 -10.92
N LEU A 110 4.13 14.04 -10.45
CA LEU A 110 4.58 12.86 -11.20
C LEU A 110 3.55 11.73 -11.12
N LEU A 111 3.03 11.46 -9.93
CA LEU A 111 2.01 10.44 -9.70
C LEU A 111 0.70 10.77 -10.43
N ASP A 112 0.30 12.03 -10.48
CA ASP A 112 -0.94 12.47 -11.15
C ASP A 112 -1.00 12.16 -12.65
N LYS A 113 0.14 11.85 -13.26
CA LYS A 113 0.24 11.43 -14.67
C LYS A 113 -0.02 9.93 -14.86
N ILE A 114 0.00 9.15 -13.79
CA ILE A 114 -0.18 7.70 -13.82
C ILE A 114 -1.68 7.39 -13.80
N PRO A 115 -2.22 6.66 -14.78
CA PRO A 115 -3.66 6.39 -14.84
C PRO A 115 -4.12 5.25 -13.89
N ALA A 116 -3.18 4.53 -13.28
CA ALA A 116 -3.42 3.34 -12.44
C ALA A 116 -4.00 3.69 -11.05
N HIS A 117 -4.42 2.66 -10.32
CA HIS A 117 -4.66 2.75 -8.88
C HIS A 117 -3.34 2.92 -8.14
N GLU A 118 -3.26 3.84 -7.19
CA GLU A 118 -2.00 4.19 -6.55
C GLU A 118 -2.04 3.95 -5.04
N LEU A 119 -0.96 3.38 -4.52
CA LEU A 119 -0.69 3.26 -3.10
C LEU A 119 0.69 3.88 -2.80
N VAL A 120 0.72 4.92 -1.98
CA VAL A 120 1.95 5.56 -1.52
C VAL A 120 2.16 5.23 -0.05
N ILE A 121 3.26 4.57 0.27
CA ILE A 121 3.64 4.18 1.63
C ILE A 121 4.88 4.98 1.99
N ASN A 122 4.66 6.13 2.63
CA ASN A 122 5.72 7.03 3.05
C ASN A 122 6.13 6.71 4.51
N MET A 123 7.19 5.92 4.64
CA MET A 123 7.69 5.42 5.93
C MET A 123 8.79 6.28 6.54
N THR A 124 8.89 7.54 6.11
CA THR A 124 9.95 8.46 6.54
C THR A 124 9.53 9.29 7.75
N SER A 125 10.50 9.98 8.38
CA SER A 125 10.22 11.07 9.31
C SER A 125 9.43 12.19 8.62
N ALA A 126 8.67 12.96 9.36
CA ALA A 126 7.83 14.08 8.88
C ALA A 126 6.82 13.72 7.79
N SER A 127 6.61 12.41 7.50
CA SER A 127 5.80 11.92 6.36
C SER A 127 4.34 12.38 6.38
N GLY A 128 3.75 12.61 7.57
CA GLY A 128 2.39 13.13 7.68
C GLY A 128 2.19 14.51 7.02
N GLY A 129 3.26 15.30 6.89
CA GLY A 129 3.24 16.55 6.13
C GLY A 129 2.98 16.37 4.63
N SER A 130 3.13 15.15 4.09
CA SER A 130 2.87 14.87 2.68
C SER A 130 1.40 14.57 2.37
N ILE A 131 0.57 14.20 3.36
CA ILE A 131 -0.83 13.79 3.13
C ILE A 131 -1.65 14.85 2.38
N PRO A 132 -1.67 16.15 2.79
CA PRO A 132 -2.51 17.15 2.14
C PRO A 132 -2.19 17.35 0.65
N VAL A 133 -0.95 17.05 0.24
CA VAL A 133 -0.47 17.21 -1.12
C VAL A 133 -0.64 15.93 -1.95
N LEU A 134 -0.40 14.76 -1.34
CA LEU A 134 -0.48 13.46 -2.01
C LEU A 134 -1.91 12.93 -2.13
N GLN A 135 -2.85 13.39 -1.30
CA GLN A 135 -4.23 12.90 -1.30
C GLN A 135 -4.89 13.05 -2.67
N LYS A 136 -5.66 12.05 -3.06
CA LYS A 136 -6.42 12.04 -4.31
C LYS A 136 -7.47 10.92 -4.26
N PRO A 137 -8.67 11.10 -4.83
CA PRO A 137 -9.60 9.98 -4.98
C PRO A 137 -8.93 8.80 -5.70
N LYS A 138 -9.06 7.58 -5.16
CA LYS A 138 -8.45 6.34 -5.63
C LYS A 138 -6.93 6.21 -5.40
N ARG A 139 -6.31 7.12 -4.69
CA ARG A 139 -4.95 6.98 -4.18
C ARG A 139 -5.02 6.70 -2.69
N VAL A 140 -4.37 5.64 -2.25
CA VAL A 140 -4.17 5.36 -0.83
C VAL A 140 -2.84 5.97 -0.41
N VAL A 141 -2.81 6.72 0.68
CA VAL A 141 -1.61 7.30 1.27
C VAL A 141 -1.45 6.77 2.70
N ILE A 142 -0.36 6.09 2.96
CA ILE A 142 0.04 5.63 4.30
C ILE A 142 1.28 6.40 4.70
N THR A 143 1.29 6.94 5.92
CA THR A 143 2.44 7.66 6.47
C THR A 143 2.85 7.08 7.82
N ALA A 144 4.15 7.14 8.13
CA ALA A 144 4.67 6.71 9.44
C ALA A 144 4.41 7.73 10.54
N THR A 145 4.21 9.00 10.18
CA THR A 145 3.99 10.10 11.13
C THR A 145 2.66 10.80 10.85
N LYS A 146 2.10 11.44 11.87
CA LYS A 146 0.82 12.17 11.74
C LYS A 146 0.97 13.58 11.17
N SER A 147 2.21 14.12 11.20
CA SER A 147 2.45 15.50 10.73
C SER A 147 3.90 15.69 10.34
N GLY A 148 4.20 16.82 9.68
CA GLY A 148 5.56 17.25 9.37
C GLY A 148 6.43 17.58 10.58
N THR A 149 5.84 17.70 11.79
CA THR A 149 6.57 18.02 13.02
C THR A 149 7.12 16.77 13.74
N GLU A 150 6.73 15.56 13.34
CA GLU A 150 7.29 14.32 13.87
C GLU A 150 8.56 13.95 13.08
N THR A 151 9.69 14.51 13.47
CA THR A 151 10.96 14.48 12.72
C THR A 151 11.93 13.38 13.15
N ASN A 152 11.58 12.57 14.17
CA ASN A 152 12.43 11.47 14.60
C ASN A 152 12.48 10.35 13.54
N ALA A 153 13.60 9.61 13.51
CA ALA A 153 13.70 8.41 12.69
C ALA A 153 12.61 7.40 13.10
N THR A 154 11.90 6.87 12.12
CA THR A 154 10.73 6.00 12.33
C THR A 154 11.12 4.54 12.51
N VAL A 155 10.31 3.81 13.29
CA VAL A 155 10.36 2.34 13.36
C VAL A 155 9.23 1.67 12.58
N PHE A 156 8.25 2.43 12.13
CA PHE A 156 7.10 1.96 11.36
C PHE A 156 7.52 1.13 10.14
N ALA A 157 8.56 1.56 9.40
CA ALA A 157 9.08 0.85 8.25
C ALA A 157 9.44 -0.61 8.55
N ARG A 158 10.10 -0.87 9.70
CA ARG A 158 10.42 -2.21 10.16
C ARG A 158 9.18 -3.09 10.27
N TYR A 159 8.13 -2.57 10.89
CA TYR A 159 6.90 -3.31 11.15
C TYR A 159 6.02 -3.44 9.91
N PHE A 160 6.08 -2.47 8.99
CA PHE A 160 5.41 -2.60 7.70
C PHE A 160 6.03 -3.73 6.86
N ILE A 161 7.36 -3.85 6.86
CA ILE A 161 8.07 -4.94 6.18
C ILE A 161 7.77 -6.28 6.87
N GLU A 162 7.71 -6.31 8.21
CA GLU A 162 7.30 -7.50 8.96
C GLU A 162 5.89 -7.94 8.55
N ALA A 163 4.96 -6.99 8.40
CA ALA A 163 3.59 -7.26 7.95
C ALA A 163 3.53 -7.99 6.60
N LEU A 164 4.44 -7.71 5.68
CA LEU A 164 4.48 -8.38 4.37
C LEU A 164 4.88 -9.87 4.45
N ARG A 165 5.34 -10.36 5.62
CA ARG A 165 5.83 -11.74 5.82
C ARG A 165 5.09 -12.50 6.89
N ASP A 166 4.49 -11.79 7.86
CA ASP A 166 3.83 -12.43 8.98
C ASP A 166 2.42 -12.89 8.57
N PRO A 167 2.13 -14.20 8.62
CA PRO A 167 0.79 -14.71 8.31
C PRO A 167 -0.32 -14.14 9.21
N ALA A 168 0.04 -13.56 10.36
CA ALA A 168 -0.93 -12.90 11.26
C ALA A 168 -1.46 -11.57 10.68
N THR A 169 -0.81 -11.04 9.64
CA THR A 169 -1.27 -9.83 8.93
C THR A 169 -2.56 -10.08 8.16
N ASP A 170 -2.70 -11.23 7.52
CA ASP A 170 -3.93 -11.69 6.88
C ASP A 170 -4.97 -12.02 7.97
N THR A 171 -5.78 -11.02 8.33
CA THR A 171 -6.71 -11.10 9.47
C THR A 171 -8.01 -11.79 9.13
N ASP A 172 -8.45 -11.74 7.88
CA ASP A 172 -9.68 -12.39 7.41
C ASP A 172 -9.44 -13.78 6.78
N LYS A 173 -8.15 -14.18 6.68
CA LYS A 173 -7.72 -15.51 6.20
C LYS A 173 -8.08 -15.80 4.75
N ASN A 174 -8.10 -14.76 3.92
CA ASN A 174 -8.40 -14.88 2.50
C ASN A 174 -7.15 -15.17 1.63
N GLU A 175 -5.96 -15.23 2.25
CA GLU A 175 -4.64 -15.43 1.64
C GLU A 175 -4.16 -14.24 0.78
N VAL A 176 -4.69 -13.04 1.06
CA VAL A 176 -4.25 -11.78 0.48
C VAL A 176 -3.89 -10.82 1.60
N ILE A 177 -2.71 -10.22 1.56
CA ILE A 177 -2.37 -9.11 2.44
C ILE A 177 -2.75 -7.81 1.73
N THR A 178 -3.72 -7.10 2.29
CA THR A 178 -4.16 -5.80 1.80
C THR A 178 -3.35 -4.65 2.40
N ALA A 179 -3.41 -3.48 1.78
CA ALA A 179 -2.77 -2.27 2.30
C ALA A 179 -3.32 -1.90 3.70
N LEU A 180 -4.62 -2.12 3.95
CA LEU A 180 -5.25 -1.86 5.24
C LEU A 180 -4.74 -2.79 6.34
N GLU A 181 -4.60 -4.07 6.04
CA GLU A 181 -4.10 -5.06 7.00
C GLU A 181 -2.64 -4.82 7.33
N ALA A 182 -1.80 -4.55 6.32
CA ALA A 182 -0.40 -4.20 6.53
C ALA A 182 -0.25 -2.92 7.37
N PHE A 183 -1.08 -1.90 7.09
CA PHE A 183 -1.12 -0.68 7.89
C PHE A 183 -1.49 -0.95 9.35
N ARG A 184 -2.60 -1.68 9.60
CA ARG A 184 -3.07 -2.00 10.96
C ARG A 184 -2.05 -2.80 11.75
N TYR A 185 -1.43 -3.79 11.12
CA TYR A 185 -0.36 -4.57 11.73
C TYR A 185 0.82 -3.67 12.13
N ALA A 186 1.33 -2.87 11.20
CA ALA A 186 2.47 -1.99 11.42
C ALA A 186 2.18 -0.92 12.48
N GLU A 187 1.00 -0.31 12.45
CA GLU A 187 0.57 0.69 13.45
C GLU A 187 0.52 0.07 14.85
N ALA A 188 -0.14 -1.07 15.01
CA ALA A 188 -0.26 -1.75 16.30
C ALA A 188 1.12 -2.16 16.87
N LYS A 189 2.01 -2.70 16.02
CA LYS A 189 3.37 -3.07 16.42
C LYS A 189 4.22 -1.85 16.79
N THR A 190 4.07 -0.75 16.05
CA THR A 190 4.75 0.52 16.35
C THR A 190 4.29 1.08 17.70
N ALA A 191 2.97 1.12 17.95
CA ALA A 191 2.42 1.56 19.22
C ALA A 191 2.95 0.70 20.38
N LYS A 192 2.91 -0.63 20.21
CA LYS A 192 3.43 -1.58 21.20
C LYS A 192 4.93 -1.42 21.48
N PHE A 193 5.74 -1.11 20.46
CA PHE A 193 7.17 -0.84 20.63
C PHE A 193 7.42 0.29 21.63
N PHE A 194 6.70 1.40 21.52
CA PHE A 194 6.86 2.53 22.45
C PHE A 194 6.32 2.21 23.84
N GLU A 195 5.20 1.47 23.93
CA GLU A 195 4.62 1.00 25.19
C GLU A 195 5.59 0.09 25.96
N ASP A 196 6.16 -0.91 25.27
CA ASP A 196 7.12 -1.86 25.87
C ASP A 196 8.39 -1.16 26.37
N LEU A 197 8.82 -0.11 25.70
CA LEU A 197 9.93 0.75 26.13
C LEU A 197 9.55 1.76 27.22
N LYS A 198 8.25 1.86 27.58
CA LYS A 198 7.71 2.89 28.50
C LYS A 198 8.09 4.31 28.08
N ARG A 199 8.06 4.59 26.77
CA ARG A 199 8.36 5.87 26.15
C ARG A 199 7.11 6.46 25.49
N LEU A 200 7.06 7.79 25.43
CA LEU A 200 6.07 8.45 24.58
C LEU A 200 6.36 8.14 23.12
N ALA A 201 5.31 7.83 22.36
CA ALA A 201 5.44 7.62 20.93
C ALA A 201 5.91 8.92 20.25
N THR A 202 6.89 8.80 19.37
CA THR A 202 7.44 9.92 18.59
C THR A 202 7.00 9.86 17.13
N GLU A 203 6.19 8.86 16.77
CA GLU A 203 5.59 8.68 15.48
C GLU A 203 4.18 8.11 15.63
N HIS A 204 3.27 8.53 14.76
CA HIS A 204 1.88 8.11 14.74
C HIS A 204 1.46 7.92 13.29
N ALA A 205 1.37 6.68 12.86
CA ALA A 205 1.02 6.35 11.48
C ALA A 205 -0.42 6.74 11.16
N LEU A 206 -0.64 7.21 9.92
CA LEU A 206 -1.95 7.58 9.40
C LEU A 206 -2.20 6.90 8.05
N LEU A 207 -3.48 6.66 7.76
CA LEU A 207 -3.97 6.23 6.46
C LEU A 207 -5.00 7.25 5.95
N GLU A 208 -4.89 7.61 4.68
CA GLU A 208 -5.82 8.43 3.92
C GLU A 208 -6.17 7.72 2.61
N ASP A 209 -7.45 7.47 2.32
CA ASP A 209 -7.87 6.77 1.10
C ASP A 209 -9.18 7.29 0.49
N VAL A 210 -9.65 8.45 0.96
CA VAL A 210 -10.91 9.07 0.49
C VAL A 210 -10.69 10.41 -0.23
N GLY A 211 -9.47 10.94 -0.24
CA GLY A 211 -9.12 12.19 -0.93
C GLY A 211 -9.56 13.45 -0.17
N LYS A 212 -9.52 13.43 1.17
CA LYS A 212 -9.83 14.59 2.05
C LYS A 212 -8.60 15.35 2.52
N GLY A 213 -7.41 14.74 2.42
CA GLY A 213 -6.17 15.35 2.90
C GLY A 213 -5.95 15.27 4.40
N GLU A 214 -6.77 14.48 5.10
CA GLU A 214 -6.69 14.23 6.54
C GLU A 214 -6.64 12.73 6.76
N GLY A 215 -5.50 12.22 7.19
CA GLY A 215 -5.36 10.81 7.49
C GLY A 215 -5.91 10.44 8.87
N VAL A 216 -6.27 9.19 9.05
CA VAL A 216 -6.76 8.63 10.31
C VAL A 216 -5.86 7.54 10.83
N LYS A 217 -5.74 7.46 12.16
CA LYS A 217 -5.01 6.39 12.84
C LYS A 217 -5.76 5.05 12.82
N ALA A 218 -7.09 5.09 12.92
CA ALA A 218 -7.96 3.93 13.00
C ALA A 218 -9.01 3.97 11.88
N PRO A 219 -8.66 3.51 10.66
CA PRO A 219 -9.61 3.44 9.54
C PRO A 219 -10.80 2.54 9.88
N SER A 220 -12.02 3.04 9.65
CA SER A 220 -13.25 2.34 9.96
C SER A 220 -14.41 2.78 9.08
N VAL A 221 -15.50 2.00 9.11
CA VAL A 221 -16.76 2.35 8.42
C VAL A 221 -17.31 3.70 8.89
N GLU A 222 -17.14 4.02 10.17
CA GLU A 222 -17.70 5.23 10.80
C GLU A 222 -17.03 6.50 10.29
N ASN A 223 -15.72 6.49 10.05
CA ASN A 223 -14.99 7.64 9.47
C ASN A 223 -14.88 7.59 7.95
N GLY A 224 -15.28 6.48 7.33
CA GLY A 224 -15.29 6.27 5.88
C GLY A 224 -13.93 5.90 5.28
N GLU A 225 -12.88 5.82 6.10
CA GLU A 225 -11.53 5.46 5.67
C GLU A 225 -11.31 3.94 5.71
N GLY A 226 -10.42 3.44 4.87
CA GLY A 226 -9.98 2.05 4.83
C GLY A 226 -10.68 1.17 3.80
N LEU A 227 -11.71 1.67 3.10
CA LEU A 227 -12.37 0.87 2.06
C LEU A 227 -11.46 0.65 0.85
N THR A 228 -10.82 1.71 0.35
CA THR A 228 -9.91 1.62 -0.79
C THR A 228 -8.66 0.83 -0.42
N ALA A 229 -8.09 1.08 0.77
CA ALA A 229 -6.94 0.36 1.29
C ALA A 229 -7.22 -1.13 1.55
N GLY A 230 -8.43 -1.48 2.00
CA GLY A 230 -8.87 -2.86 2.20
C GLY A 230 -9.06 -3.64 0.89
N ARG A 231 -9.22 -2.94 -0.23
CA ARG A 231 -9.31 -3.52 -1.58
C ARG A 231 -7.98 -3.54 -2.32
N PHE A 232 -6.98 -2.87 -1.79
CA PHE A 232 -5.68 -2.79 -2.42
C PHE A 232 -4.83 -4.00 -2.00
N ALA A 233 -4.85 -5.06 -2.82
CA ALA A 233 -4.02 -6.24 -2.61
C ALA A 233 -2.53 -5.87 -2.75
N LEU A 234 -1.74 -6.11 -1.71
CA LEU A 234 -0.30 -5.92 -1.74
C LEU A 234 0.42 -7.18 -2.22
N LEU A 235 0.02 -8.33 -1.71
CA LEU A 235 0.58 -9.61 -2.14
C LEU A 235 -0.32 -10.79 -1.75
N HIS A 236 -0.15 -11.89 -2.45
CA HIS A 236 -0.79 -13.16 -2.14
C HIS A 236 0.10 -14.00 -1.22
N THR A 237 -0.53 -14.80 -0.37
CA THR A 237 0.14 -15.71 0.56
C THR A 237 -0.36 -17.13 0.36
N GLY A 238 0.25 -18.09 1.02
CA GLY A 238 -0.24 -19.47 1.08
C GLY A 238 -0.51 -20.12 -0.27
N SER A 239 -1.67 -20.73 -0.41
CA SER A 239 -2.11 -21.40 -1.63
C SER A 239 -2.46 -20.41 -2.74
N ALA A 240 -2.99 -19.24 -2.43
CA ALA A 240 -3.31 -18.19 -3.40
C ALA A 240 -2.07 -17.77 -4.22
N GLN A 241 -0.90 -17.64 -3.58
CA GLN A 241 0.35 -17.36 -4.30
C GLN A 241 0.74 -18.47 -5.29
N ALA A 242 0.48 -19.73 -4.95
CA ALA A 242 0.74 -20.85 -5.85
C ALA A 242 -0.28 -20.88 -7.00
N LEU A 243 -1.57 -20.68 -6.71
CA LEU A 243 -2.65 -20.63 -7.68
C LEU A 243 -2.51 -19.45 -8.65
N ALA A 244 -1.99 -18.32 -8.19
CA ALA A 244 -1.75 -17.15 -9.02
C ALA A 244 -0.70 -17.37 -10.12
N LYS A 245 0.05 -18.48 -10.09
CA LYS A 245 0.97 -18.92 -11.17
C LYS A 245 0.26 -19.66 -12.29
N ASP A 246 -0.95 -20.17 -12.05
CA ASP A 246 -1.75 -20.89 -13.03
C ASP A 246 -2.71 -19.91 -13.72
N PRO A 247 -2.62 -19.73 -15.06
CA PRO A 247 -3.47 -18.77 -15.78
C PRO A 247 -4.97 -19.02 -15.68
N GLU A 248 -5.41 -20.27 -15.54
CA GLU A 248 -6.84 -20.60 -15.39
C GLU A 248 -7.33 -20.27 -13.98
N LYS A 249 -6.53 -20.59 -12.97
CA LYS A 249 -6.86 -20.31 -11.58
C LYS A 249 -6.75 -18.82 -11.21
N GLN A 250 -5.89 -18.07 -11.89
CA GLN A 250 -5.82 -16.61 -11.75
C GLN A 250 -7.17 -15.92 -11.97
N LYS A 251 -7.95 -16.38 -12.96
CA LYS A 251 -9.27 -15.81 -13.23
C LYS A 251 -10.24 -16.04 -12.06
N LEU A 252 -10.18 -17.22 -11.47
CA LEU A 252 -11.00 -17.57 -10.31
C LEU A 252 -10.56 -16.80 -9.06
N LEU A 253 -9.26 -16.63 -8.84
CA LEU A 253 -8.72 -15.80 -7.75
C LEU A 253 -9.22 -14.37 -7.88
N LYS A 254 -9.09 -13.76 -9.05
CA LYS A 254 -9.60 -12.42 -9.30
C LYS A 254 -11.11 -12.32 -9.05
N GLN A 255 -11.89 -13.31 -9.48
CA GLN A 255 -13.32 -13.35 -9.21
C GLN A 255 -13.62 -13.46 -7.72
N LYS A 256 -12.83 -14.25 -6.97
CA LYS A 256 -12.93 -14.35 -5.51
C LYS A 256 -12.71 -12.98 -4.87
N GLU A 257 -11.61 -12.31 -5.20
CA GLU A 257 -11.26 -10.97 -4.71
C GLU A 257 -12.34 -9.93 -5.03
N GLU A 258 -12.88 -9.92 -6.26
CA GLU A 258 -13.97 -9.03 -6.65
C GLU A 258 -15.24 -9.25 -5.80
N ILE A 259 -15.55 -10.49 -5.45
CA ILE A 259 -16.69 -10.82 -4.57
C ILE A 259 -16.41 -10.36 -3.13
N GLU A 260 -15.21 -10.59 -2.61
CA GLU A 260 -14.79 -10.15 -1.27
C GLU A 260 -14.84 -8.63 -1.16
N GLN A 261 -14.34 -7.91 -2.17
CA GLN A 261 -14.44 -6.46 -2.27
C GLN A 261 -15.90 -5.96 -2.30
N ALA A 262 -16.78 -6.66 -3.02
CA ALA A 262 -18.20 -6.33 -3.06
C ALA A 262 -18.89 -6.55 -1.69
N ILE A 263 -18.47 -7.57 -0.94
CA ILE A 263 -18.93 -7.81 0.44
C ILE A 263 -18.48 -6.67 1.36
N ASP A 264 -17.25 -6.21 1.23
CA ASP A 264 -16.74 -5.11 2.06
C ASP A 264 -17.45 -3.79 1.72
N GLU A 265 -17.66 -3.48 0.44
CA GLU A 265 -18.48 -2.33 0.06
C GLU A 265 -19.88 -2.39 0.66
N LEU A 266 -20.48 -3.57 0.62
CA LEU A 266 -21.80 -3.77 1.18
C LEU A 266 -21.81 -3.51 2.70
N LYS A 267 -20.74 -3.89 3.43
CA LYS A 267 -20.58 -3.60 4.87
C LYS A 267 -20.51 -2.09 5.12
N TYR A 268 -19.77 -1.33 4.30
CA TYR A 268 -19.68 0.14 4.41
C TYR A 268 -21.03 0.82 4.14
N ARG A 269 -21.85 0.23 3.27
CA ARG A 269 -23.19 0.75 2.94
C ARG A 269 -24.31 0.28 3.88
N LYS A 270 -24.02 -0.63 4.81
CA LYS A 270 -25.02 -1.27 5.66
C LYS A 270 -25.95 -0.28 6.38
N ALA A 271 -25.40 0.82 6.91
CA ALA A 271 -26.18 1.83 7.64
C ALA A 271 -27.17 2.61 6.77
N SER A 272 -26.94 2.66 5.45
CA SER A 272 -27.77 3.38 4.46
C SER A 272 -28.74 2.48 3.71
N MET A 273 -28.85 1.18 4.06
CA MET A 273 -29.66 0.19 3.35
C MET A 273 -30.76 -0.40 4.23
N ALA A 274 -31.85 -0.86 3.58
CA ALA A 274 -32.84 -1.68 4.26
C ALA A 274 -32.25 -3.03 4.68
N VAL A 275 -32.55 -3.49 5.89
CA VAL A 275 -32.00 -4.74 6.47
C VAL A 275 -32.26 -5.96 5.58
N ALA A 276 -33.46 -6.03 4.98
CA ALA A 276 -33.82 -7.12 4.08
C ALA A 276 -32.96 -7.14 2.81
N GLU A 277 -32.75 -5.98 2.21
CA GLU A 277 -31.93 -5.79 1.03
C GLU A 277 -30.47 -6.14 1.31
N TYR A 278 -29.89 -5.64 2.42
CA TYR A 278 -28.56 -5.98 2.88
C TYR A 278 -28.37 -7.50 3.00
N ARG A 279 -29.30 -8.18 3.67
CA ARG A 279 -29.25 -9.64 3.86
C ARG A 279 -29.34 -10.40 2.53
N GLN A 280 -30.19 -9.95 1.61
CA GLN A 280 -30.33 -10.56 0.31
C GLN A 280 -29.04 -10.44 -0.53
N GLN A 281 -28.45 -9.25 -0.59
CA GLN A 281 -27.19 -9.02 -1.32
C GLN A 281 -26.04 -9.80 -0.67
N LEU A 282 -25.91 -9.78 0.64
CA LEU A 282 -24.88 -10.54 1.36
C LEU A 282 -24.99 -12.04 1.11
N SER A 283 -26.21 -12.59 1.19
CA SER A 283 -26.44 -14.03 0.93
C SER A 283 -26.04 -14.42 -0.52
N LYS A 284 -26.33 -13.56 -1.49
CA LYS A 284 -25.92 -13.78 -2.89
C LYS A 284 -24.39 -13.85 -3.01
N TYR A 285 -23.68 -12.85 -2.47
CA TYR A 285 -22.21 -12.81 -2.54
C TYR A 285 -21.57 -14.00 -1.83
N LEU A 286 -22.10 -14.42 -0.66
CA LEU A 286 -21.57 -15.58 0.05
C LEU A 286 -21.75 -16.89 -0.73
N VAL A 287 -22.87 -17.06 -1.44
CA VAL A 287 -23.07 -18.21 -2.33
C VAL A 287 -22.12 -18.17 -3.52
N ASP A 288 -21.92 -17.01 -4.12
CA ASP A 288 -21.02 -16.86 -5.26
C ASP A 288 -19.56 -17.08 -4.83
N LEU A 289 -19.16 -16.60 -3.63
CA LEU A 289 -17.85 -16.84 -3.03
C LEU A 289 -17.60 -18.33 -2.82
N ALA A 290 -18.57 -19.05 -2.21
CA ALA A 290 -18.46 -20.49 -1.97
C ALA A 290 -18.29 -21.29 -3.26
N LYS A 291 -19.02 -20.94 -4.34
CA LYS A 291 -18.88 -21.60 -5.65
C LYS A 291 -17.51 -21.32 -6.28
N THR A 292 -17.01 -20.09 -6.16
CA THR A 292 -15.69 -19.73 -6.70
C THR A 292 -14.59 -20.46 -5.94
N GLN A 293 -14.69 -20.57 -4.61
CA GLN A 293 -13.76 -21.35 -3.80
C GLN A 293 -13.79 -22.85 -4.18
N GLU A 294 -14.97 -23.44 -4.32
CA GLU A 294 -15.10 -24.84 -4.78
C GLU A 294 -14.44 -25.08 -6.17
N ALA A 295 -14.49 -24.07 -7.04
CA ALA A 295 -13.84 -24.16 -8.35
C ALA A 295 -12.31 -24.03 -8.26
N LEU A 296 -11.78 -23.24 -7.30
CA LEU A 296 -10.35 -23.12 -7.02
C LEU A 296 -9.76 -24.40 -6.42
N ASP A 297 -10.53 -25.10 -5.59
CA ASP A 297 -10.12 -26.32 -4.89
C ASP A 297 -10.04 -27.55 -5.81
N LYS A 298 -10.62 -27.47 -7.01
CA LYS A 298 -10.56 -28.53 -8.06
C LYS A 298 -9.30 -28.36 -8.92
#